data_237811688b439605d355ee99e4e2d9f8
#
_entry.id   237811688b439605d355ee99e4e2d9f8
#
_cell.length_a   1.000
_cell.length_b   1.000
_cell.length_c   1.000
_cell.angle_alpha   90.00
_cell.angle_beta   90.00
_cell.angle_gamma   90.00
#
_symmetry.space_group_name_H-M   'P 1'
#
loop_
_entity.id
_entity.type
_entity.pdbx_description
1 polymer ?
#
loop_
_entity_poly.entity_id
_entity_poly.type
_entity_poly.pdbx_seq_one_letter_code
_entity_poly.pdbx_strand_id
1 'polypeptide(L)'
;MAPNRSSDLFSQIVNSGPGSFVAKQLGVPQPETLRRYRPGDPPLAGSLLIGGEGRVVAPLRAALERDYDLVGNNLGGRWADQFGGLVFDATGITEPAGLKALHDFFTPLLRNLGHSARVVVVGTTPDLAASTDERIAQRALEGFTRSLGKA
;
A
#
# COMPACT_ATOMS: atom_id res chain seq x y z
N MET A 1 7.59 -30.61 -2.96
CA MET A 1 8.11 -29.44 -2.23
C MET A 1 7.34 -29.36 -0.92
N ALA A 2 7.91 -29.76 0.19
CA ALA A 2 7.21 -29.87 1.47
C ALA A 2 7.07 -28.47 2.09
N PRO A 3 5.91 -28.09 2.69
CA PRO A 3 5.75 -26.82 3.34
C PRO A 3 6.64 -26.77 4.58
N ASN A 4 7.30 -25.62 4.77
CA ASN A 4 8.22 -25.37 5.90
C ASN A 4 7.43 -25.32 7.21
N ARG A 5 7.40 -26.44 7.95
CA ARG A 5 6.66 -26.61 9.20
C ARG A 5 7.19 -25.77 10.38
N SER A 6 8.38 -25.20 10.26
CA SER A 6 8.99 -24.43 11.36
C SER A 6 8.39 -23.02 11.53
N SER A 7 7.94 -22.38 10.47
CA SER A 7 7.30 -21.06 10.55
C SER A 7 5.89 -21.11 11.15
N ASP A 8 5.16 -22.21 10.93
CA ASP A 8 3.81 -22.38 11.48
C ASP A 8 3.83 -22.63 12.99
N LEU A 9 4.81 -23.36 13.49
CA LEU A 9 4.96 -23.63 14.94
C LEU A 9 5.29 -22.36 15.72
N PHE A 10 6.18 -21.51 15.19
CA PHE A 10 6.51 -20.23 15.81
C PHE A 10 5.28 -19.31 15.89
N SER A 11 4.54 -19.19 14.81
CA SER A 11 3.30 -18.41 14.75
C SER A 11 2.22 -18.95 15.70
N GLN A 12 2.13 -20.26 15.89
CA GLN A 12 1.19 -20.88 16.82
C GLN A 12 1.59 -20.64 18.28
N ILE A 13 2.87 -20.68 18.60
CA ILE A 13 3.37 -20.42 19.95
C ILE A 13 3.21 -18.95 20.33
N VAL A 14 3.54 -18.02 19.44
CA VAL A 14 3.42 -16.58 19.69
C VAL A 14 1.96 -16.13 19.80
N ASN A 15 1.04 -16.76 19.07
CA ASN A 15 -0.39 -16.45 19.12
C ASN A 15 -1.18 -17.25 20.18
N SER A 16 -0.55 -18.18 20.90
CA SER A 16 -1.15 -18.83 22.06
C SER A 16 -1.18 -17.87 23.25
N GLY A 17 -2.24 -17.92 24.08
CA GLY A 17 -2.46 -16.96 25.18
C GLY A 17 -1.22 -16.72 26.08
N PRO A 18 -0.47 -17.76 26.52
CA PRO A 18 0.76 -17.58 27.30
C PRO A 18 1.92 -16.97 26.47
N GLY A 19 2.05 -17.36 25.19
CA GLY A 19 3.10 -16.87 24.29
C GLY A 19 2.93 -15.40 23.89
N SER A 20 1.69 -14.95 23.71
CA SER A 20 1.39 -13.55 23.38
C SER A 20 1.72 -12.57 24.52
N PHE A 21 1.55 -13.00 25.76
CA PHE A 21 1.92 -12.20 26.93
C PHE A 21 3.44 -12.01 27.04
N VAL A 22 4.20 -13.09 26.84
CA VAL A 22 5.67 -13.04 26.87
C VAL A 22 6.22 -12.22 25.69
N ALA A 23 5.65 -12.36 24.50
CA ALA A 23 6.06 -11.59 23.33
C ALA A 23 5.81 -10.09 23.51
N LYS A 24 4.68 -9.68 24.10
CA LYS A 24 4.39 -8.27 24.45
C LYS A 24 5.40 -7.72 25.45
N GLN A 25 5.76 -8.50 26.45
CA GLN A 25 6.69 -8.07 27.50
C GLN A 25 8.14 -7.93 26.99
N LEU A 26 8.51 -8.71 25.99
CA LEU A 26 9.82 -8.67 25.33
C LEU A 26 9.90 -7.69 24.15
N GLY A 27 8.81 -6.99 23.83
CA GLY A 27 8.76 -6.06 22.68
C GLY A 27 8.93 -6.75 21.32
N VAL A 28 8.68 -8.06 21.25
CA VAL A 28 8.77 -8.81 19.99
C VAL A 28 7.56 -8.46 19.12
N PRO A 29 7.74 -7.97 17.88
CA PRO A 29 6.65 -7.70 16.96
C PRO A 29 5.80 -8.96 16.75
N GLN A 30 4.51 -8.87 17.07
CA GLN A 30 3.60 -9.98 16.77
C GLN A 30 3.27 -10.00 15.29
N PRO A 31 3.30 -11.15 14.62
CA PRO A 31 2.89 -11.24 13.24
C PRO A 31 1.40 -10.88 13.12
N GLU A 32 1.11 -9.91 12.26
CA GLU A 32 -0.25 -9.47 11.96
C GLU A 32 -1.06 -10.61 11.36
N THR A 33 -2.31 -10.76 11.85
CA THR A 33 -3.23 -11.74 11.28
C THR A 33 -3.79 -11.20 9.97
N LEU A 34 -3.29 -11.71 8.85
CA LEU A 34 -3.73 -11.27 7.54
C LEU A 34 -5.19 -11.68 7.29
N ARG A 35 -5.96 -10.76 6.71
CA ARG A 35 -7.31 -11.04 6.25
C ARG A 35 -7.27 -12.12 5.17
N ARG A 36 -8.03 -13.19 5.38
CA ARG A 36 -8.24 -14.23 4.36
C ARG A 36 -9.50 -13.88 3.58
N TYR A 37 -9.36 -13.75 2.26
CA TYR A 37 -10.49 -13.53 1.36
C TYR A 37 -11.42 -14.76 1.38
N ARG A 38 -12.72 -14.51 1.44
CA ARG A 38 -13.77 -15.52 1.23
C ARG A 38 -14.62 -15.10 0.03
N PRO A 39 -15.14 -16.04 -0.78
CA PRO A 39 -16.05 -15.70 -1.87
C PRO A 39 -17.24 -14.86 -1.34
N GLY A 40 -17.46 -13.69 -1.97
CA GLY A 40 -18.46 -12.72 -1.53
C GLY A 40 -17.96 -11.59 -0.63
N ASP A 41 -16.73 -11.70 -0.09
CA ASP A 41 -16.13 -10.58 0.63
C ASP A 41 -15.77 -9.43 -0.34
N PRO A 42 -15.86 -8.17 0.11
CA PRO A 42 -15.34 -7.06 -0.68
C PRO A 42 -13.81 -7.22 -0.88
N PRO A 43 -13.25 -6.81 -2.03
CA PRO A 43 -11.81 -6.96 -2.33
C PRO A 43 -10.89 -6.29 -1.30
N LEU A 44 -11.33 -5.15 -0.75
CA LEU A 44 -10.64 -4.42 0.31
C LEU A 44 -11.56 -4.22 1.53
N ALA A 45 -10.94 -4.11 2.70
CA ALA A 45 -11.64 -3.68 3.91
C ALA A 45 -11.50 -2.16 4.04
N GLY A 46 -12.42 -1.41 3.42
CA GLY A 46 -12.42 0.05 3.38
C GLY A 46 -12.27 0.61 1.96
N SER A 47 -12.34 1.93 1.86
CA SER A 47 -12.34 2.63 0.59
C SER A 47 -10.97 2.64 -0.09
N LEU A 48 -10.95 2.82 -1.40
CA LEU A 48 -9.77 2.95 -2.24
C LEU A 48 -9.59 4.40 -2.69
N LEU A 49 -8.43 4.98 -2.41
CA LEU A 49 -8.06 6.31 -2.91
C LEU A 49 -7.05 6.19 -4.03
N ILE A 50 -7.32 6.86 -5.15
CA ILE A 50 -6.40 6.95 -6.29
C ILE A 50 -5.92 8.38 -6.41
N GLY A 51 -4.61 8.59 -6.32
CA GLY A 51 -3.93 9.87 -6.48
C GLY A 51 -2.89 9.85 -7.60
N GLY A 52 -2.20 10.99 -7.74
CA GLY A 52 -1.24 11.22 -8.82
C GLY A 52 -1.87 11.92 -10.02
N GLU A 53 -1.02 12.33 -10.96
CA GLU A 53 -1.42 13.07 -12.17
C GLU A 53 -0.89 12.41 -13.45
N GLY A 54 -0.67 11.11 -13.39
CA GLY A 54 -0.15 10.35 -14.52
C GLY A 54 -1.22 9.92 -15.52
N ARG A 55 -0.78 9.24 -16.58
CA ARG A 55 -1.62 8.81 -17.71
C ARG A 55 -2.59 7.67 -17.37
N VAL A 56 -2.42 7.00 -16.21
CA VAL A 56 -3.23 5.84 -15.85
C VAL A 56 -4.33 6.14 -14.80
N VAL A 57 -4.41 7.35 -14.25
CA VAL A 57 -5.45 7.72 -13.27
C VAL A 57 -6.86 7.48 -13.82
N ALA A 58 -7.16 8.02 -14.99
CA ALA A 58 -8.49 7.90 -15.58
C ALA A 58 -8.87 6.45 -15.92
N PRO A 59 -8.04 5.68 -16.66
CA PRO A 59 -8.34 4.28 -16.91
C PRO A 59 -8.36 3.41 -15.65
N LEU A 60 -7.56 3.70 -14.61
CA LEU A 60 -7.63 2.99 -13.34
C LEU A 60 -8.96 3.23 -12.62
N ARG A 61 -9.43 4.49 -12.58
CA ARG A 61 -10.75 4.80 -12.00
C ARG A 61 -11.84 4.03 -12.71
N ALA A 62 -11.91 4.11 -14.04
CA ALA A 62 -12.91 3.41 -14.83
C ALA A 62 -12.88 1.89 -14.65
N ALA A 63 -11.69 1.31 -14.49
CA ALA A 63 -11.55 -0.13 -14.28
C ALA A 63 -11.95 -0.58 -12.86
N LEU A 64 -11.76 0.26 -11.85
CA LEU A 64 -11.91 -0.11 -10.45
C LEU A 64 -13.24 0.33 -9.83
N GLU A 65 -13.94 1.32 -10.41
CA GLU A 65 -15.17 1.88 -9.85
C GLU A 65 -16.32 0.86 -9.67
N ARG A 66 -16.27 -0.23 -10.43
CA ARG A 66 -17.28 -1.27 -10.36
C ARG A 66 -17.15 -2.16 -9.11
N ASP A 67 -15.91 -2.47 -8.73
CA ASP A 67 -15.61 -3.51 -7.75
C ASP A 67 -15.07 -2.95 -6.43
N TYR A 68 -14.74 -1.64 -6.40
CA TYR A 68 -14.15 -0.96 -5.25
C TYR A 68 -14.90 0.31 -4.90
N ASP A 69 -14.99 0.59 -3.61
CA ASP A 69 -15.50 1.88 -3.13
C ASP A 69 -14.43 2.96 -3.30
N LEU A 70 -14.55 3.75 -4.40
CA LEU A 70 -13.59 4.79 -4.73
C LEU A 70 -13.90 6.10 -4.04
N VAL A 71 -12.94 6.62 -3.28
CA VAL A 71 -13.04 7.96 -2.70
C VAL A 71 -12.70 9.02 -3.74
N GLY A 72 -13.51 10.07 -3.82
CA GLY A 72 -13.21 11.25 -4.63
C GLY A 72 -12.01 12.02 -4.08
N ASN A 73 -11.32 12.77 -4.96
CA ASN A 73 -10.15 13.60 -4.59
C ASN A 73 -10.48 14.80 -3.67
N ASN A 74 -11.76 15.06 -3.40
CA ASN A 74 -12.17 16.12 -2.47
C ASN A 74 -11.99 15.65 -1.03
N LEU A 75 -10.74 15.74 -0.58
CA LEU A 75 -10.28 15.43 0.76
C LEU A 75 -10.62 16.54 1.78
N GLY A 76 -11.73 17.21 1.56
CA GLY A 76 -12.25 18.26 2.43
C GLY A 76 -12.73 17.74 3.77
N GLY A 77 -11.79 17.40 4.63
CA GLY A 77 -12.01 17.27 6.06
C GLY A 77 -12.73 16.01 6.54
N ARG A 78 -12.09 15.31 7.45
CA ARG A 78 -12.52 14.16 8.23
C ARG A 78 -12.51 12.83 7.47
N TRP A 79 -11.38 12.21 7.57
CA TRP A 79 -11.20 10.77 7.37
C TRP A 79 -11.95 10.02 8.48
N ALA A 80 -13.24 9.80 8.31
CA ALA A 80 -14.02 9.02 9.26
C ALA A 80 -13.72 7.52 9.11
N ASP A 81 -13.32 7.10 7.90
CA ASP A 81 -13.11 5.71 7.56
C ASP A 81 -11.65 5.44 7.20
N GLN A 82 -11.17 4.26 7.57
CA GLN A 82 -9.83 3.81 7.22
C GLN A 82 -9.78 3.40 5.75
N PHE A 83 -8.69 3.78 5.06
CA PHE A 83 -8.47 3.34 3.69
C PHE A 83 -8.10 1.86 3.65
N GLY A 84 -8.81 1.09 2.85
CA GLY A 84 -8.44 -0.28 2.50
C GLY A 84 -7.32 -0.33 1.46
N GLY A 85 -7.13 0.75 0.70
CA GLY A 85 -6.07 0.86 -0.29
C GLY A 85 -5.75 2.27 -0.74
N LEU A 86 -4.48 2.47 -1.11
CA LEU A 86 -3.99 3.68 -1.77
C LEU A 86 -3.32 3.28 -3.08
N VAL A 87 -3.69 3.93 -4.17
CA VAL A 87 -3.03 3.80 -5.47
C VAL A 87 -2.50 5.16 -5.88
N PHE A 88 -1.24 5.23 -6.26
CA PHE A 88 -0.63 6.46 -6.75
C PHE A 88 -0.08 6.26 -8.16
N ASP A 89 -0.55 7.09 -9.09
CA ASP A 89 -0.03 7.12 -10.46
C ASP A 89 1.17 8.05 -10.54
N ALA A 90 2.36 7.46 -10.57
CA ALA A 90 3.64 8.15 -10.71
C ALA A 90 4.11 8.23 -12.17
N THR A 91 3.30 7.82 -13.15
CA THR A 91 3.69 7.87 -14.57
C THR A 91 3.82 9.29 -15.12
N GLY A 92 3.34 10.30 -14.40
CA GLY A 92 3.54 11.71 -14.71
C GLY A 92 4.81 12.31 -14.11
N ILE A 93 5.58 11.55 -13.30
CA ILE A 93 6.84 12.03 -12.72
C ILE A 93 7.96 11.85 -13.74
N THR A 94 8.36 12.94 -14.37
CA THR A 94 9.36 12.96 -15.45
C THR A 94 10.74 13.49 -15.01
N GLU A 95 10.86 13.91 -13.74
CA GLU A 95 12.10 14.44 -13.17
C GLU A 95 12.19 14.16 -11.65
N PRO A 96 13.39 14.14 -11.05
CA PRO A 96 13.56 13.85 -9.62
C PRO A 96 12.80 14.78 -8.67
N ALA A 97 12.64 16.06 -9.02
CA ALA A 97 11.88 17.02 -8.21
C ALA A 97 10.40 16.61 -8.06
N GLY A 98 9.83 15.96 -9.07
CA GLY A 98 8.45 15.44 -9.05
C GLY A 98 8.21 14.34 -8.02
N LEU A 99 9.26 13.70 -7.49
CA LEU A 99 9.14 12.69 -6.42
C LEU A 99 8.53 13.27 -5.13
N LYS A 100 8.56 14.59 -4.96
CA LYS A 100 7.88 15.26 -3.85
C LYS A 100 6.39 14.93 -3.81
N ALA A 101 5.74 14.69 -4.94
CA ALA A 101 4.33 14.33 -5.02
C ALA A 101 4.00 13.02 -4.26
N LEU A 102 4.93 12.07 -4.20
CA LEU A 102 4.77 10.86 -3.38
C LEU A 102 4.70 11.21 -1.89
N HIS A 103 5.60 12.05 -1.41
CA HIS A 103 5.61 12.49 -0.02
C HIS A 103 4.30 13.21 0.33
N ASP A 104 3.90 14.17 -0.51
CA ASP A 104 2.71 14.98 -0.28
C ASP A 104 1.42 14.16 -0.27
N PHE A 105 1.36 13.09 -1.07
CA PHE A 105 0.23 12.18 -1.10
C PHE A 105 0.24 11.21 0.07
N PHE A 106 1.33 10.49 0.30
CA PHE A 106 1.34 9.40 1.28
C PHE A 106 1.43 9.87 2.73
N THR A 107 2.21 10.91 3.02
CA THR A 107 2.47 11.34 4.41
C THR A 107 1.19 11.61 5.22
N PRO A 108 0.19 12.36 4.71
CA PRO A 108 -1.03 12.61 5.45
C PRO A 108 -1.95 11.37 5.55
N LEU A 109 -1.77 10.38 4.67
CA LEU A 109 -2.69 9.25 4.52
C LEU A 109 -2.26 7.99 5.27
N LEU A 110 -0.96 7.82 5.54
CA LEU A 110 -0.43 6.59 6.15
C LEU A 110 -1.07 6.24 7.48
N ARG A 111 -1.40 7.24 8.29
CA ARG A 111 -2.04 7.05 9.61
C ARG A 111 -3.51 6.61 9.51
N ASN A 112 -4.11 6.75 8.34
CA ASN A 112 -5.49 6.40 8.07
C ASN A 112 -5.63 5.09 7.29
N LEU A 113 -4.54 4.34 7.14
CA LEU A 113 -4.59 3.00 6.56
C LEU A 113 -5.26 2.03 7.52
N GLY A 114 -6.20 1.26 7.00
CA GLY A 114 -6.82 0.17 7.72
C GLY A 114 -5.91 -1.03 7.87
N HIS A 115 -6.33 -1.97 8.72
CA HIS A 115 -5.64 -3.25 8.86
C HIS A 115 -5.58 -4.01 7.53
N SER A 116 -4.42 -4.53 7.19
CA SER A 116 -4.16 -5.21 5.91
C SER A 116 -4.41 -4.33 4.66
N ALA A 117 -4.35 -3.01 4.81
CA ALA A 117 -4.46 -2.08 3.67
C ALA A 117 -3.35 -2.33 2.65
N ARG A 118 -3.62 -1.97 1.41
CA ARG A 118 -2.69 -2.19 0.29
C ARG A 118 -2.26 -0.87 -0.32
N VAL A 119 -0.99 -0.77 -0.64
CA VAL A 119 -0.43 0.39 -1.33
C VAL A 119 0.15 -0.07 -2.67
N VAL A 120 -0.23 0.65 -3.73
CA VAL A 120 0.26 0.41 -5.09
C VAL A 120 0.79 1.71 -5.66
N VAL A 121 2.00 1.69 -6.18
CA VAL A 121 2.59 2.81 -6.95
C VAL A 121 2.77 2.34 -8.39
N VAL A 122 2.14 3.04 -9.32
CA VAL A 122 2.23 2.73 -10.75
C VAL A 122 3.22 3.69 -11.39
N GLY A 123 4.25 3.16 -12.02
CA GLY A 123 5.29 3.95 -12.67
C GLY A 123 5.51 3.57 -14.14
N THR A 124 6.38 4.30 -14.81
CA THR A 124 6.92 3.94 -16.12
C THR A 124 8.13 3.03 -15.91
N THR A 125 8.24 1.95 -16.68
CA THR A 125 9.45 1.12 -16.66
C THR A 125 10.66 1.98 -17.03
N PRO A 126 11.73 2.00 -16.21
CA PRO A 126 12.86 2.90 -16.42
C PRO A 126 13.51 2.79 -17.82
N ASP A 127 13.44 1.61 -18.44
CA ASP A 127 13.98 1.39 -19.80
C ASP A 127 13.10 2.02 -20.90
N LEU A 128 11.86 2.38 -20.58
CA LEU A 128 10.93 3.06 -21.47
C LEU A 128 10.83 4.56 -21.18
N ALA A 129 11.62 5.10 -20.26
CA ALA A 129 11.63 6.51 -19.94
C ALA A 129 12.17 7.35 -21.11
N ALA A 130 11.52 8.48 -21.38
CA ALA A 130 11.86 9.35 -22.48
C ALA A 130 13.16 10.18 -22.24
N SER A 131 13.58 10.34 -20.97
CA SER A 131 14.75 11.10 -20.59
C SER A 131 15.54 10.40 -19.47
N THR A 132 16.78 10.89 -19.24
CA THR A 132 17.59 10.42 -18.11
C THR A 132 16.97 10.81 -16.78
N ASP A 133 16.40 12.01 -16.67
CA ASP A 133 15.76 12.50 -15.45
C ASP A 133 14.51 11.68 -15.11
N GLU A 134 13.69 11.37 -16.11
CA GLU A 134 12.56 10.46 -15.93
C GLU A 134 13.02 9.08 -15.48
N ARG A 135 14.07 8.54 -16.10
CA ARG A 135 14.64 7.24 -15.73
C ARG A 135 15.10 7.21 -14.28
N ILE A 136 15.78 8.25 -13.81
CA ILE A 136 16.23 8.38 -12.42
C ILE A 136 15.02 8.45 -11.49
N ALA A 137 14.02 9.27 -11.80
CA ALA A 137 12.82 9.42 -11.01
C ALA A 137 12.02 8.12 -10.92
N GLN A 138 11.79 7.45 -12.04
CA GLN A 138 11.05 6.19 -12.08
C GLN A 138 11.79 5.04 -11.37
N ARG A 139 13.13 5.04 -11.42
CA ARG A 139 13.95 4.06 -10.67
C ARG A 139 13.84 4.25 -9.17
N ALA A 140 13.67 5.48 -8.70
CA ALA A 140 13.53 5.77 -7.28
C ALA A 140 12.23 5.22 -6.65
N LEU A 141 11.20 4.94 -7.45
CA LEU A 141 9.93 4.38 -6.98
C LEU A 141 10.11 3.03 -6.28
N GLU A 142 11.07 2.21 -6.72
CA GLU A 142 11.38 0.93 -6.08
C GLU A 142 11.89 1.13 -4.64
N GLY A 143 12.81 2.09 -4.45
CA GLY A 143 13.32 2.45 -3.13
C GLY A 143 12.22 2.99 -2.22
N PHE A 144 11.36 3.85 -2.76
CA PHE A 144 10.22 4.40 -2.03
C PHE A 144 9.26 3.31 -1.55
N THR A 145 8.83 2.41 -2.43
CA THR A 145 7.89 1.33 -2.06
C THR A 145 8.47 0.36 -1.05
N ARG A 146 9.76 0.03 -1.14
CA ARG A 146 10.47 -0.78 -0.13
C ARG A 146 10.53 -0.10 1.24
N SER A 147 10.76 1.21 1.26
CA SER A 147 10.76 2.01 2.50
C SER A 147 9.37 2.04 3.13
N LEU A 148 8.35 2.30 2.31
CA LEU A 148 6.97 2.37 2.75
C LEU A 148 6.48 1.05 3.36
N GLY A 149 6.90 -0.09 2.80
CA GLY A 149 6.53 -1.41 3.32
C GLY A 149 7.22 -1.79 4.64
N LYS A 150 8.11 -0.95 5.18
CA LYS A 150 8.79 -1.14 6.47
C LYS A 150 8.31 -0.17 7.55
N ALA A 151 7.54 0.84 7.17
CA ALA A 151 7.00 1.86 8.07
C ALA A 151 5.73 1.35 8.76
#